data_9d94b41b0099db7449dc56f5abd98d65
#
_entry.id   9d94b41b0099db7449dc56f5abd98d65
#
_cell.length_a   1.000
_cell.length_b   1.000
_cell.length_c   1.000
_cell.angle_alpha   90.00
_cell.angle_beta   90.00
_cell.angle_gamma   90.00
#
_symmetry.space_group_name_H-M   'P 1'
#
loop_
_entity.id
_entity.type
_entity.pdbx_description
1 polymer ?
#
loop_
_entity_poly.entity_id
_entity_poly.type
_entity_poly.pdbx_seq_one_letter_code
_entity_poly.pdbx_strand_id
1 'polypeptide(L)'
;MPREKSVTTRIIDVSGFRNIVSYMSDTAEWLANTGESQQIFDKMLEDSRVGSLVELRKDQVLLLEGSFTDGGDELVDKAVRENLGFNTFFNLNNILLNAVPFGLAAVEVLWSRKDGLLVPSSFVPIPIKALSFPGWGAMKDYMTPMLSGQQIFLDNPDKFLIHRNDSGNGDRWGTPVLKQVYWPWKFKTFGFDAWIFAAKKIGVPTILALFETKGEEESRVRAKNLVEALSQWEAGSNGAMGNVKDVKVISSSIQDFNTLIETCNAEIAYGITGQSLATNQAQYGTRAQSDTHVGVLKTVVTKDAYLLQQTNQQLVNAFCRLNFPGRPIPTYDIDSTDIADWTVVREAIDRGIPVSKTALYEKLRLPQPKNEADSFVKEQAESFGFDDSFFLPKR
;
A
#
# COMPACT_ATOMS: atom_id res chain seq x y z
N MET A 1 58.55 -19.79 18.26
CA MET A 1 58.24 -18.60 17.48
C MET A 1 56.73 -18.38 17.56
N PRO A 2 56.23 -17.33 18.20
CA PRO A 2 54.79 -17.04 18.23
C PRO A 2 54.38 -16.44 16.90
N ARG A 3 53.30 -16.98 16.31
CA ARG A 3 52.70 -16.48 15.09
C ARG A 3 52.15 -15.07 15.33
N GLU A 4 52.63 -14.10 14.55
CA GLU A 4 52.03 -12.77 14.45
C GLU A 4 50.56 -12.88 14.10
N LYS A 5 49.70 -12.39 14.98
CA LYS A 5 48.30 -12.12 14.64
C LYS A 5 48.30 -10.84 13.81
N SER A 6 48.17 -10.98 12.51
CA SER A 6 47.88 -9.85 11.61
C SER A 6 46.64 -9.12 12.12
N VAL A 7 46.76 -7.82 12.34
CA VAL A 7 45.63 -6.93 12.58
C VAL A 7 44.84 -6.89 11.27
N THR A 8 43.86 -7.77 11.17
CA THR A 8 42.94 -7.76 10.03
C THR A 8 42.04 -6.51 10.18
N THR A 9 42.40 -5.47 9.45
CA THR A 9 41.48 -4.36 9.20
C THR A 9 40.18 -4.97 8.70
N ARG A 10 39.10 -4.89 9.45
CA ARG A 10 37.77 -5.22 8.93
C ARG A 10 37.47 -4.18 7.87
N ILE A 11 37.81 -4.48 6.64
CA ILE A 11 37.25 -3.83 5.47
C ILE A 11 35.73 -4.07 5.55
N ILE A 12 34.96 -3.04 5.40
CA ILE A 12 33.49 -3.11 5.28
C ILE A 12 33.18 -4.35 4.44
N ASP A 13 32.40 -5.26 5.00
CA ASP A 13 32.09 -6.52 4.33
C ASP A 13 31.21 -6.20 3.10
N VAL A 14 31.86 -6.06 1.95
CA VAL A 14 31.23 -5.84 0.65
C VAL A 14 30.55 -7.13 0.15
N SER A 15 30.67 -8.24 0.88
CA SER A 15 30.04 -9.50 0.54
C SER A 15 28.51 -9.36 0.53
N GLY A 16 27.93 -8.48 1.36
CA GLY A 16 26.54 -8.10 1.31
C GLY A 16 26.12 -7.51 -0.04
N PHE A 17 27.00 -6.71 -0.67
CA PHE A 17 26.72 -6.11 -1.98
C PHE A 17 26.82 -7.12 -3.13
N ARG A 18 27.75 -8.07 -3.07
CA ARG A 18 27.84 -9.15 -4.06
C ARG A 18 26.65 -10.09 -3.99
N ASN A 19 26.13 -10.35 -2.80
CA ASN A 19 24.93 -11.15 -2.62
C ASN A 19 23.68 -10.42 -3.19
N ILE A 20 23.58 -9.09 -3.10
CA ILE A 20 22.45 -8.32 -3.68
C ILE A 20 22.34 -8.55 -5.18
N VAL A 21 23.45 -8.53 -5.93
CA VAL A 21 23.43 -8.73 -7.38
C VAL A 21 23.04 -10.17 -7.75
N SER A 22 23.47 -11.18 -6.98
CA SER A 22 23.05 -12.57 -7.21
C SER A 22 21.59 -12.82 -6.82
N TYR A 23 21.06 -12.13 -5.81
CA TYR A 23 19.65 -12.21 -5.41
C TYR A 23 18.72 -11.52 -6.41
N MET A 24 19.18 -10.57 -7.21
CA MET A 24 18.33 -9.89 -8.20
C MET A 24 17.77 -10.83 -9.29
N SER A 25 18.46 -11.89 -9.63
CA SER A 25 18.01 -12.88 -10.61
C SER A 25 16.96 -13.85 -10.06
N ASP A 26 17.01 -14.18 -8.76
CA ASP A 26 16.19 -15.22 -8.15
C ASP A 26 14.99 -14.70 -7.36
N THR A 27 14.83 -13.36 -7.25
CA THR A 27 13.83 -12.75 -6.35
C THR A 27 12.39 -13.13 -6.70
N ALA A 28 12.09 -13.33 -7.98
CA ALA A 28 10.73 -13.71 -8.40
C ALA A 28 10.39 -15.14 -7.99
N GLU A 29 11.35 -16.05 -8.10
CA GLU A 29 11.20 -17.46 -7.75
C GLU A 29 11.26 -17.66 -6.22
N TRP A 30 12.12 -16.93 -5.55
CA TRP A 30 12.26 -16.95 -4.10
C TRP A 30 11.02 -16.37 -3.38
N LEU A 31 10.46 -15.24 -3.85
CA LEU A 31 9.22 -14.67 -3.32
C LEU A 31 7.99 -15.54 -3.62
N ALA A 32 8.04 -16.39 -4.67
CA ALA A 32 6.92 -17.27 -5.00
C ALA A 32 6.93 -18.58 -4.20
N ASN A 33 8.10 -19.05 -3.74
CA ASN A 33 8.27 -20.41 -3.24
C ASN A 33 8.47 -20.55 -1.73
N THR A 34 8.62 -19.45 -0.99
CA THR A 34 8.92 -19.55 0.44
C THR A 34 7.84 -18.88 1.30
N GLY A 35 7.45 -19.54 2.39
CA GLY A 35 6.63 -18.93 3.45
C GLY A 35 7.29 -17.69 4.11
N GLU A 36 8.51 -17.39 3.74
CA GLU A 36 9.25 -16.16 4.10
C GLU A 36 8.77 -14.93 3.33
N SER A 37 8.16 -15.10 2.15
CA SER A 37 7.65 -13.97 1.36
C SER A 37 6.60 -13.16 2.11
N GLN A 38 5.72 -13.81 2.85
CA GLN A 38 4.72 -13.11 3.65
C GLN A 38 5.35 -12.33 4.80
N GLN A 39 6.36 -12.88 5.48
CA GLN A 39 7.05 -12.17 6.55
C GLN A 39 7.78 -10.92 6.03
N ILE A 40 8.28 -10.97 4.80
CA ILE A 40 8.89 -9.81 4.15
C ILE A 40 7.82 -8.77 3.81
N PHE A 41 6.69 -9.19 3.27
CA PHE A 41 5.58 -8.29 2.97
C PHE A 41 5.00 -7.64 4.23
N ASP A 42 4.89 -8.39 5.34
CA ASP A 42 4.51 -7.84 6.63
C ASP A 42 5.50 -6.74 7.09
N LYS A 43 6.80 -6.98 6.98
CA LYS A 43 7.84 -5.98 7.27
C LYS A 43 7.80 -4.77 6.32
N MET A 44 7.45 -4.98 5.06
CA MET A 44 7.29 -3.89 4.11
C MET A 44 6.10 -2.98 4.49
N LEU A 45 5.02 -3.56 5.00
CA LEU A 45 3.85 -2.80 5.46
C LEU A 45 4.13 -2.00 6.74
N GLU A 46 5.13 -2.38 7.54
CA GLU A 46 5.61 -1.59 8.69
C GLU A 46 6.34 -0.31 8.26
N ASP A 47 6.84 -0.23 7.02
CA ASP A 47 7.39 0.99 6.47
C ASP A 47 6.29 2.03 6.28
N SER A 48 6.45 3.20 6.90
CA SER A 48 5.44 4.26 6.91
C SER A 48 4.99 4.70 5.51
N ARG A 49 5.90 4.68 4.52
CA ARG A 49 5.58 5.05 3.14
C ARG A 49 4.80 3.95 2.43
N VAL A 50 5.26 2.71 2.54
CA VAL A 50 4.61 1.55 1.91
C VAL A 50 3.24 1.34 2.51
N GLY A 51 3.14 1.24 3.85
CA GLY A 51 1.88 0.99 4.55
C GLY A 51 0.84 2.07 4.25
N SER A 52 1.20 3.35 4.38
CA SER A 52 0.25 4.45 4.13
C SER A 52 -0.27 4.50 2.69
N LEU A 53 0.56 4.18 1.69
CA LEU A 53 0.12 4.16 0.29
C LEU A 53 -0.75 2.96 -0.05
N VAL A 54 -0.47 1.80 0.55
CA VAL A 54 -1.32 0.61 0.41
C VAL A 54 -2.69 0.86 1.04
N GLU A 55 -2.73 1.40 2.27
CA GLU A 55 -4.00 1.73 2.93
C GLU A 55 -4.76 2.83 2.16
N LEU A 56 -4.09 3.89 1.70
CA LEU A 56 -4.72 4.92 0.87
C LEU A 56 -5.41 4.31 -0.36
N ARG A 57 -4.75 3.38 -1.07
CA ARG A 57 -5.31 2.71 -2.23
C ARG A 57 -6.52 1.84 -1.87
N LYS A 58 -6.45 1.09 -0.77
CA LYS A 58 -7.55 0.27 -0.27
C LYS A 58 -8.74 1.12 0.17
N ASP A 59 -8.48 2.19 0.92
CA ASP A 59 -9.53 3.08 1.43
C ASP A 59 -10.29 3.77 0.30
N GLN A 60 -9.60 4.16 -0.77
CA GLN A 60 -10.25 4.72 -1.95
C GLN A 60 -11.27 3.75 -2.58
N VAL A 61 -10.97 2.45 -2.60
CA VAL A 61 -11.92 1.43 -3.08
C VAL A 61 -13.05 1.20 -2.08
N LEU A 62 -12.74 1.16 -0.77
CA LEU A 62 -13.73 0.94 0.30
C LEU A 62 -14.78 2.04 0.38
N LEU A 63 -14.43 3.26 -0.03
CA LEU A 63 -15.33 4.42 -0.02
C LEU A 63 -16.27 4.46 -1.24
N LEU A 64 -16.07 3.59 -2.24
CA LEU A 64 -16.98 3.51 -3.39
C LEU A 64 -18.30 2.88 -2.98
N GLU A 65 -19.38 3.43 -3.50
CA GLU A 65 -20.72 2.93 -3.20
C GLU A 65 -21.07 1.75 -4.11
N GLY A 66 -21.64 0.71 -3.49
CA GLY A 66 -22.18 -0.44 -4.21
C GLY A 66 -23.70 -0.30 -4.38
N SER A 67 -24.19 -0.73 -5.52
CA SER A 67 -25.62 -0.74 -5.86
C SER A 67 -26.04 -2.08 -6.45
N PHE A 68 -27.35 -2.31 -6.52
CA PHE A 68 -27.91 -3.51 -7.13
C PHE A 68 -28.78 -3.12 -8.33
N THR A 69 -28.52 -3.74 -9.46
CA THR A 69 -29.40 -3.73 -10.63
C THR A 69 -30.35 -4.93 -10.53
N ASP A 70 -31.67 -4.69 -10.67
CA ASP A 70 -32.71 -5.69 -10.50
C ASP A 70 -32.51 -6.89 -11.43
N GLY A 71 -32.69 -8.09 -10.88
CA GLY A 71 -32.64 -9.35 -11.60
C GLY A 71 -33.97 -9.71 -12.32
N GLY A 72 -35.05 -8.96 -12.02
CA GLY A 72 -36.37 -9.20 -12.57
C GLY A 72 -37.30 -10.06 -11.70
N ASP A 73 -36.89 -10.39 -10.46
CA ASP A 73 -37.74 -11.02 -9.44
C ASP A 73 -37.78 -10.12 -8.21
N GLU A 74 -38.91 -9.38 -8.04
CA GLU A 74 -39.08 -8.39 -6.98
C GLU A 74 -38.83 -8.94 -5.57
N LEU A 75 -39.20 -10.22 -5.33
CA LEU A 75 -38.99 -10.85 -4.03
C LEU A 75 -37.50 -11.08 -3.75
N VAL A 76 -36.74 -11.55 -4.76
CA VAL A 76 -35.31 -11.80 -4.65
C VAL A 76 -34.58 -10.46 -4.53
N ASP A 77 -34.91 -9.47 -5.37
CA ASP A 77 -34.30 -8.17 -5.42
C ASP A 77 -34.46 -7.43 -4.06
N LYS A 78 -35.66 -7.51 -3.48
CA LYS A 78 -35.94 -6.97 -2.16
C LYS A 78 -35.14 -7.68 -1.07
N ALA A 79 -35.15 -9.02 -1.06
CA ALA A 79 -34.45 -9.81 -0.05
C ALA A 79 -32.91 -9.54 -0.08
N VAL A 80 -32.32 -9.39 -1.25
CA VAL A 80 -30.90 -9.07 -1.42
C VAL A 80 -30.62 -7.68 -0.86
N ARG A 81 -31.38 -6.64 -1.20
CA ARG A 81 -31.18 -5.28 -0.70
C ARG A 81 -31.33 -5.16 0.82
N GLU A 82 -32.28 -5.89 1.40
CA GLU A 82 -32.53 -5.85 2.86
C GLU A 82 -31.45 -6.59 3.69
N ASN A 83 -30.82 -7.63 3.12
CA ASN A 83 -29.91 -8.49 3.87
C ASN A 83 -28.42 -8.32 3.47
N LEU A 84 -28.12 -7.83 2.26
CA LEU A 84 -26.77 -7.58 1.79
C LEU A 84 -26.54 -6.06 1.64
N GLY A 85 -26.62 -5.33 2.76
CA GLY A 85 -26.43 -3.88 2.78
C GLY A 85 -24.96 -3.46 2.79
N PHE A 86 -24.72 -2.15 2.82
CA PHE A 86 -23.42 -1.52 2.83
C PHE A 86 -22.45 -2.13 3.85
N ASN A 87 -22.87 -2.33 5.10
CA ASN A 87 -22.00 -2.88 6.16
C ASN A 87 -21.51 -4.30 5.84
N THR A 88 -22.33 -5.11 5.17
CA THR A 88 -21.95 -6.47 4.75
C THR A 88 -20.79 -6.42 3.78
N PHE A 89 -20.91 -5.59 2.74
CA PHE A 89 -19.86 -5.44 1.74
C PHE A 89 -18.63 -4.70 2.29
N PHE A 90 -18.82 -3.68 3.12
CA PHE A 90 -17.69 -2.98 3.74
C PHE A 90 -16.81 -3.95 4.55
N ASN A 91 -17.41 -4.79 5.39
CA ASN A 91 -16.67 -5.77 6.19
C ASN A 91 -15.99 -6.83 5.31
N LEU A 92 -16.67 -7.32 4.29
CA LEU A 92 -16.11 -8.26 3.33
C LEU A 92 -14.94 -7.63 2.54
N ASN A 93 -15.17 -6.45 1.98
CA ASN A 93 -14.20 -5.75 1.12
C ASN A 93 -12.93 -5.38 1.86
N ASN A 94 -13.03 -4.99 3.14
CA ASN A 94 -11.88 -4.70 3.97
C ASN A 94 -10.94 -5.93 4.09
N ILE A 95 -11.47 -7.14 4.08
CA ILE A 95 -10.67 -8.37 4.09
C ILE A 95 -10.16 -8.68 2.67
N LEU A 96 -11.02 -8.62 1.65
CA LEU A 96 -10.68 -8.98 0.28
C LEU A 96 -9.61 -8.08 -0.33
N LEU A 97 -9.61 -6.78 0.02
CA LEU A 97 -8.61 -5.82 -0.46
C LEU A 97 -7.19 -6.10 0.05
N ASN A 98 -7.00 -7.02 0.99
CA ASN A 98 -5.67 -7.53 1.30
C ASN A 98 -5.04 -8.31 0.12
N ALA A 99 -5.81 -8.66 -0.90
CA ALA A 99 -5.25 -9.14 -2.16
C ALA A 99 -4.37 -8.10 -2.87
N VAL A 100 -4.58 -6.79 -2.66
CA VAL A 100 -3.76 -5.74 -3.25
C VAL A 100 -2.29 -5.88 -2.82
N PRO A 101 -1.93 -5.85 -1.53
CA PRO A 101 -0.56 -6.05 -1.10
C PRO A 101 -0.05 -7.47 -1.32
N PHE A 102 -0.86 -8.50 -1.09
CA PHE A 102 -0.42 -9.90 -1.03
C PHE A 102 -0.72 -10.73 -2.29
N GLY A 103 -1.49 -10.20 -3.23
CA GLY A 103 -1.89 -10.87 -4.48
C GLY A 103 -3.19 -11.67 -4.36
N LEU A 104 -3.43 -12.31 -3.22
CA LEU A 104 -4.58 -13.15 -2.95
C LEU A 104 -5.17 -12.85 -1.57
N ALA A 105 -6.50 -12.86 -1.47
CA ALA A 105 -7.22 -12.90 -0.21
C ALA A 105 -8.31 -13.98 -0.28
N ALA A 106 -8.47 -14.75 0.77
CA ALA A 106 -9.48 -15.77 0.90
C ALA A 106 -10.28 -15.58 2.19
N VAL A 107 -11.59 -15.81 2.11
CA VAL A 107 -12.54 -15.60 3.19
C VAL A 107 -13.48 -16.79 3.30
N GLU A 108 -13.74 -17.24 4.51
CA GLU A 108 -14.84 -18.16 4.81
C GLU A 108 -16.08 -17.34 5.22
N VAL A 109 -17.20 -17.58 4.56
CA VAL A 109 -18.50 -16.95 4.87
C VAL A 109 -19.24 -17.81 5.88
N LEU A 110 -19.56 -17.26 7.04
CA LEU A 110 -20.40 -17.92 8.02
C LEU A 110 -21.85 -17.47 7.84
N TRP A 111 -22.74 -18.44 7.69
CA TRP A 111 -24.16 -18.18 7.46
C TRP A 111 -24.97 -18.41 8.73
N SER A 112 -25.97 -17.57 8.99
CA SER A 112 -26.93 -17.73 10.06
C SER A 112 -28.36 -17.61 9.53
N ARG A 113 -29.33 -18.14 10.26
CA ARG A 113 -30.75 -17.98 9.92
C ARG A 113 -31.31 -16.70 10.54
N LYS A 114 -31.91 -15.88 9.70
CA LYS A 114 -32.63 -14.67 10.09
C LYS A 114 -33.91 -14.59 9.25
N ASP A 115 -35.07 -14.48 9.89
CA ASP A 115 -36.40 -14.37 9.25
C ASP A 115 -36.67 -15.46 8.18
N GLY A 116 -36.19 -16.67 8.43
CA GLY A 116 -36.34 -17.82 7.51
C GLY A 116 -35.27 -17.91 6.41
N LEU A 117 -34.45 -16.87 6.23
CA LEU A 117 -33.38 -16.82 5.21
C LEU A 117 -32.01 -17.15 5.84
N LEU A 118 -31.12 -17.72 5.03
CA LEU A 118 -29.70 -17.82 5.34
C LEU A 118 -28.99 -16.52 4.95
N VAL A 119 -28.49 -15.81 5.93
CA VAL A 119 -27.80 -14.52 5.73
C VAL A 119 -26.35 -14.64 6.17
N PRO A 120 -25.40 -13.92 5.54
CA PRO A 120 -24.01 -13.90 6.00
C PRO A 120 -23.95 -13.19 7.35
N SER A 121 -23.43 -13.90 8.37
CA SER A 121 -23.31 -13.39 9.74
C SER A 121 -21.93 -12.83 10.05
N SER A 122 -20.88 -13.42 9.48
CA SER A 122 -19.51 -12.96 9.63
C SER A 122 -18.62 -13.49 8.50
N PHE A 123 -17.49 -12.83 8.32
CA PHE A 123 -16.46 -13.17 7.36
C PHE A 123 -15.17 -13.48 8.11
N VAL A 124 -14.65 -14.70 7.93
CA VAL A 124 -13.42 -15.15 8.60
C VAL A 124 -12.28 -15.13 7.58
N PRO A 125 -11.28 -14.24 7.73
CA PRO A 125 -10.14 -14.21 6.83
C PRO A 125 -9.30 -15.48 6.96
N ILE A 126 -8.92 -16.06 5.84
CA ILE A 126 -8.01 -17.21 5.78
C ILE A 126 -6.60 -16.68 5.54
N PRO A 127 -5.66 -16.85 6.49
CA PRO A 127 -4.30 -16.36 6.33
C PRO A 127 -3.62 -16.96 5.10
N ILE A 128 -2.91 -16.15 4.29
CA ILE A 128 -2.23 -16.60 3.08
C ILE A 128 -1.23 -17.72 3.38
N LYS A 129 -0.53 -17.65 4.50
CA LYS A 129 0.39 -18.70 4.96
C LYS A 129 -0.27 -20.06 5.21
N ALA A 130 -1.59 -20.08 5.39
CA ALA A 130 -2.36 -21.30 5.54
C ALA A 130 -2.84 -21.87 4.18
N LEU A 131 -2.55 -21.16 3.08
CA LEU A 131 -2.95 -21.56 1.74
C LEU A 131 -1.79 -22.24 1.00
N SER A 132 -2.14 -23.19 0.15
CA SER A 132 -1.27 -23.83 -0.83
C SER A 132 -2.05 -24.11 -2.10
N PHE A 133 -1.35 -24.51 -3.15
CA PHE A 133 -1.99 -24.90 -4.41
C PHE A 133 -1.56 -26.30 -4.81
N PRO A 134 -2.42 -27.07 -5.52
CA PRO A 134 -2.06 -28.38 -6.03
C PRO A 134 -0.91 -28.27 -7.04
N GLY A 135 -0.12 -29.34 -7.17
CA GLY A 135 0.94 -29.41 -8.17
C GLY A 135 0.44 -29.35 -9.62
N TRP A 136 1.32 -29.12 -10.57
CA TRP A 136 1.00 -28.99 -12.01
C TRP A 136 0.27 -30.19 -12.62
N GLY A 137 0.33 -31.38 -12.02
CA GLY A 137 -0.35 -32.57 -12.49
C GLY A 137 -1.85 -32.63 -12.18
N ALA A 138 -2.38 -31.78 -11.32
CA ALA A 138 -3.78 -31.74 -10.91
C ALA A 138 -4.55 -30.66 -11.68
N MET A 139 -4.67 -30.81 -13.00
CA MET A 139 -5.18 -29.77 -13.91
C MET A 139 -6.59 -29.25 -13.56
N LYS A 140 -7.45 -30.06 -12.94
CA LYS A 140 -8.86 -29.70 -12.69
C LYS A 140 -8.99 -28.58 -11.64
N ASP A 141 -8.07 -28.53 -10.65
CA ASP A 141 -8.16 -27.61 -9.51
C ASP A 141 -6.93 -26.70 -9.41
N TYR A 142 -6.21 -26.52 -10.51
CA TYR A 142 -4.96 -25.76 -10.55
C TYR A 142 -5.06 -24.35 -9.95
N MET A 143 -6.19 -23.66 -10.17
CA MET A 143 -6.42 -22.29 -9.67
C MET A 143 -7.11 -22.27 -8.30
N THR A 144 -7.55 -23.41 -7.77
CA THR A 144 -8.26 -23.45 -6.49
C THR A 144 -7.27 -23.63 -5.35
N PRO A 145 -7.21 -22.68 -4.40
CA PRO A 145 -6.36 -22.86 -3.23
C PRO A 145 -6.90 -23.92 -2.29
N MET A 146 -6.01 -24.53 -1.52
CA MET A 146 -6.34 -25.50 -0.48
C MET A 146 -5.67 -25.10 0.83
N LEU A 147 -6.22 -25.56 1.96
CA LEU A 147 -5.59 -25.40 3.26
C LEU A 147 -4.34 -26.26 3.36
N SER A 148 -3.22 -25.66 3.70
CA SER A 148 -1.94 -26.32 3.89
C SER A 148 -2.05 -27.41 4.97
N GLY A 149 -1.58 -28.62 4.66
CA GLY A 149 -1.56 -29.75 5.59
C GLY A 149 -2.86 -30.53 5.69
N GLN A 150 -4.00 -30.05 5.22
CA GLN A 150 -5.28 -30.74 5.28
C GLN A 150 -5.82 -31.18 3.91
N GLN A 151 -5.23 -30.67 2.83
CA GLN A 151 -5.68 -30.90 1.43
C GLN A 151 -7.18 -30.60 1.21
N ILE A 152 -7.73 -29.65 1.98
CA ILE A 152 -9.11 -29.20 1.84
C ILE A 152 -9.11 -28.07 0.81
N PHE A 153 -9.75 -28.31 -0.34
CA PHE A 153 -9.93 -27.30 -1.38
C PHE A 153 -10.97 -26.25 -0.97
N LEU A 154 -10.71 -25.01 -1.31
CA LEU A 154 -11.64 -23.89 -1.12
C LEU A 154 -12.52 -23.75 -2.38
N ASP A 155 -13.14 -24.84 -2.80
CA ASP A 155 -13.91 -24.96 -4.05
C ASP A 155 -15.41 -24.71 -3.89
N ASN A 156 -15.91 -24.68 -2.64
CA ASN A 156 -17.31 -24.40 -2.37
C ASN A 156 -17.60 -22.90 -2.45
N PRO A 157 -18.25 -22.40 -3.52
CA PRO A 157 -18.50 -20.96 -3.72
C PRO A 157 -19.56 -20.39 -2.76
N ASP A 158 -20.30 -21.23 -2.05
CA ASP A 158 -21.27 -20.80 -1.03
C ASP A 158 -20.61 -20.61 0.34
N LYS A 159 -19.39 -21.12 0.48
CA LYS A 159 -18.65 -21.08 1.74
C LYS A 159 -17.40 -20.21 1.66
N PHE A 160 -16.70 -20.22 0.53
CA PHE A 160 -15.43 -19.54 0.38
C PHE A 160 -15.47 -18.53 -0.77
N LEU A 161 -14.96 -17.34 -0.48
CA LEU A 161 -14.73 -16.31 -1.49
C LEU A 161 -13.22 -16.09 -1.63
N ILE A 162 -12.76 -16.08 -2.88
CA ILE A 162 -11.36 -15.95 -3.23
C ILE A 162 -11.22 -14.75 -4.13
N HIS A 163 -10.49 -13.75 -3.66
CA HIS A 163 -10.19 -12.54 -4.42
C HIS A 163 -8.73 -12.51 -4.82
N ARG A 164 -8.45 -12.19 -6.09
CA ARG A 164 -7.10 -12.07 -6.64
C ARG A 164 -6.88 -10.69 -7.23
N ASN A 165 -5.75 -10.10 -6.91
CA ASN A 165 -5.30 -8.90 -7.56
C ASN A 165 -4.57 -9.28 -8.86
N ASP A 166 -5.15 -8.93 -10.01
CA ASP A 166 -4.58 -9.09 -11.35
C ASP A 166 -3.93 -10.46 -11.63
N SER A 167 -4.77 -11.47 -11.89
CA SER A 167 -4.33 -12.83 -12.25
C SER A 167 -4.23 -13.07 -13.77
N GLY A 168 -4.14 -12.00 -14.58
CA GLY A 168 -4.16 -12.09 -16.05
C GLY A 168 -3.07 -12.99 -16.65
N ASN A 169 -1.96 -13.19 -15.96
CA ASN A 169 -0.87 -14.08 -16.38
C ASN A 169 -1.08 -15.55 -15.95
N GLY A 170 -2.24 -15.90 -15.37
CA GLY A 170 -2.49 -17.24 -14.84
C GLY A 170 -1.74 -17.52 -13.55
N ASP A 171 -1.22 -16.49 -12.87
CA ASP A 171 -0.61 -16.62 -11.55
C ASP A 171 -1.70 -16.96 -10.52
N ARG A 172 -1.56 -18.12 -9.88
CA ARG A 172 -2.49 -18.61 -8.88
C ARG A 172 -2.56 -17.74 -7.63
N TRP A 173 -1.46 -17.10 -7.30
CA TRP A 173 -1.34 -16.18 -6.17
C TRP A 173 -1.79 -14.76 -6.49
N GLY A 174 -2.11 -14.46 -7.76
CA GLY A 174 -2.33 -13.10 -8.22
C GLY A 174 -1.03 -12.29 -8.26
N THR A 175 -1.14 -10.99 -8.44
CA THR A 175 0.03 -10.09 -8.54
C THR A 175 0.12 -9.20 -7.30
N PRO A 176 0.97 -9.54 -6.31
CA PRO A 176 1.18 -8.69 -5.14
C PRO A 176 1.79 -7.35 -5.54
N VAL A 177 1.19 -6.23 -5.15
CA VAL A 177 1.77 -4.90 -5.39
C VAL A 177 3.10 -4.74 -4.65
N LEU A 178 3.24 -5.35 -3.48
CA LEU A 178 4.48 -5.32 -2.70
C LEU A 178 5.67 -5.95 -3.42
N LYS A 179 5.43 -6.91 -4.32
CA LYS A 179 6.49 -7.51 -5.15
C LYS A 179 7.17 -6.47 -6.06
N GLN A 180 6.39 -5.52 -6.59
CA GLN A 180 6.91 -4.48 -7.50
C GLN A 180 7.79 -3.47 -6.76
N VAL A 181 7.49 -3.20 -5.50
CA VAL A 181 8.19 -2.19 -4.69
C VAL A 181 9.21 -2.78 -3.71
N TYR A 182 9.47 -4.08 -3.82
CA TYR A 182 10.43 -4.77 -2.94
C TYR A 182 11.82 -4.15 -3.00
N TRP A 183 12.37 -3.90 -4.21
CA TRP A 183 13.72 -3.37 -4.37
C TRP A 183 13.85 -1.92 -3.90
N PRO A 184 12.98 -0.99 -4.27
CA PRO A 184 13.02 0.37 -3.73
C PRO A 184 12.95 0.38 -2.19
N TRP A 185 12.06 -0.43 -1.59
CA TRP A 185 11.98 -0.57 -0.15
C TRP A 185 13.28 -1.11 0.46
N LYS A 186 13.87 -2.14 -0.15
CA LYS A 186 15.11 -2.75 0.33
C LYS A 186 16.28 -1.78 0.26
N PHE A 187 16.42 -1.04 -0.85
CA PHE A 187 17.45 0.00 -0.99
C PHE A 187 17.24 1.15 -0.01
N LYS A 188 16.01 1.55 0.23
CA LYS A 188 15.67 2.54 1.27
C LYS A 188 16.14 2.09 2.65
N THR A 189 15.87 0.84 3.02
CA THR A 189 16.30 0.27 4.30
C THR A 189 17.83 0.31 4.44
N PHE A 190 18.56 -0.15 3.43
CA PHE A 190 20.02 -0.04 3.40
C PHE A 190 20.52 1.40 3.44
N GLY A 191 19.80 2.32 2.77
CA GLY A 191 20.12 3.75 2.80
C GLY A 191 20.05 4.33 4.20
N PHE A 192 19.00 4.00 4.97
CA PHE A 192 18.87 4.41 6.37
C PHE A 192 19.96 3.81 7.25
N ASP A 193 20.28 2.51 7.12
CA ASP A 193 21.33 1.85 7.89
C ASP A 193 22.70 2.50 7.61
N ALA A 194 23.01 2.74 6.35
CA ALA A 194 24.24 3.42 5.94
C ALA A 194 24.32 4.85 6.46
N TRP A 195 23.19 5.58 6.44
CA TRP A 195 23.11 6.94 6.96
C TRP A 195 23.35 6.99 8.47
N ILE A 196 22.69 6.11 9.23
CA ILE A 196 22.89 5.99 10.69
C ILE A 196 24.36 5.64 11.01
N PHE A 197 24.94 4.72 10.24
CA PHE A 197 26.36 4.36 10.40
C PHE A 197 27.28 5.54 10.11
N ALA A 198 27.04 6.26 9.01
CA ALA A 198 27.81 7.44 8.64
C ALA A 198 27.67 8.54 9.72
N ALA A 199 26.45 8.80 10.21
CA ALA A 199 26.19 9.79 11.26
C ALA A 199 26.95 9.45 12.56
N LYS A 200 26.97 8.17 12.97
CA LYS A 200 27.75 7.72 14.13
C LYS A 200 29.25 7.93 13.91
N LYS A 201 29.76 7.63 12.70
CA LYS A 201 31.17 7.79 12.36
C LYS A 201 31.62 9.24 12.29
N ILE A 202 30.76 10.13 11.81
CA ILE A 202 31.04 11.56 11.68
C ILE A 202 30.84 12.30 13.00
N GLY A 203 29.85 11.86 13.80
CA GLY A 203 29.61 12.39 15.15
C GLY A 203 30.77 12.17 16.10
N VAL A 204 31.65 11.21 15.79
CA VAL A 204 32.91 10.99 16.51
C VAL A 204 34.07 11.22 15.52
N PRO A 205 34.68 12.39 15.48
CA PRO A 205 35.74 12.70 14.54
C PRO A 205 36.91 11.71 14.70
N THR A 206 37.36 11.15 13.58
CA THR A 206 38.57 10.29 13.57
C THR A 206 39.77 11.19 13.72
N ILE A 207 40.45 11.07 14.84
CA ILE A 207 41.67 11.84 15.15
C ILE A 207 42.87 10.96 14.81
N LEU A 208 43.73 11.44 13.91
CA LEU A 208 45.01 10.83 13.58
C LEU A 208 46.13 11.65 14.22
N ALA A 209 46.70 11.13 15.28
CA ALA A 209 47.86 11.75 15.94
C ALA A 209 49.16 11.19 15.34
N LEU A 210 49.99 12.07 14.79
CA LEU A 210 51.31 11.75 14.24
C LEU A 210 52.38 12.06 15.28
N PHE A 211 53.25 11.09 15.57
CA PHE A 211 54.34 11.25 16.52
C PHE A 211 55.63 10.63 15.97
N GLU A 212 56.76 11.17 16.38
CA GLU A 212 58.10 10.64 16.03
C GLU A 212 58.57 9.69 17.13
N THR A 213 59.14 8.56 16.73
CA THR A 213 59.72 7.59 17.66
C THR A 213 61.07 7.14 17.17
N LYS A 214 61.96 6.78 18.10
CA LYS A 214 63.31 6.33 17.81
C LYS A 214 63.47 4.79 17.75
N GLY A 215 62.38 4.04 17.94
CA GLY A 215 62.38 2.58 17.90
C GLY A 215 60.97 1.99 17.78
N GLU A 216 60.93 0.71 17.32
CA GLU A 216 59.65 0.03 17.01
C GLU A 216 58.84 -0.32 18.25
N GLU A 217 59.49 -0.71 19.35
CA GLU A 217 58.86 -1.03 20.63
C GLU A 217 58.24 0.22 21.29
N GLU A 218 59.00 1.33 21.28
CA GLU A 218 58.54 2.63 21.78
C GLU A 218 57.32 3.14 20.96
N SER A 219 57.34 2.90 19.65
CA SER A 219 56.24 3.23 18.75
C SER A 219 54.96 2.49 19.12
N ARG A 220 55.02 1.19 19.41
CA ARG A 220 53.89 0.37 19.78
C ARG A 220 53.28 0.78 21.12
N VAL A 221 54.10 1.04 22.13
CA VAL A 221 53.66 1.45 23.47
C VAL A 221 52.99 2.84 23.39
N ARG A 222 53.59 3.79 22.67
CA ARG A 222 53.02 5.14 22.51
C ARG A 222 51.74 5.13 21.71
N ALA A 223 51.64 4.37 20.62
CA ALA A 223 50.44 4.23 19.84
C ALA A 223 49.29 3.67 20.68
N LYS A 224 49.54 2.66 21.51
CA LYS A 224 48.54 2.09 22.40
C LYS A 224 48.02 3.12 23.42
N ASN A 225 48.92 3.81 24.08
CA ASN A 225 48.58 4.83 25.09
C ASN A 225 47.83 6.01 24.47
N LEU A 226 48.18 6.42 23.24
CA LEU A 226 47.49 7.48 22.51
C LEU A 226 46.10 7.08 22.08
N VAL A 227 45.91 5.86 21.56
CA VAL A 227 44.59 5.32 21.19
C VAL A 227 43.73 5.21 22.44
N GLU A 228 44.25 4.77 23.57
CA GLU A 228 43.53 4.67 24.83
C GLU A 228 43.12 6.05 25.37
N ALA A 229 44.01 7.04 25.32
CA ALA A 229 43.69 8.42 25.68
C ALA A 229 42.66 9.06 24.74
N LEU A 230 42.78 8.81 23.43
CA LEU A 230 41.82 9.32 22.44
C LEU A 230 40.44 8.64 22.54
N SER A 231 40.37 7.37 22.95
CA SER A 231 39.12 6.63 23.13
C SER A 231 38.30 7.12 24.32
N GLN A 232 38.96 7.80 25.29
CA GLN A 232 38.30 8.40 26.46
C GLN A 232 37.79 9.83 26.17
N TRP A 233 38.06 10.39 24.99
CA TRP A 233 37.58 11.73 24.64
C TRP A 233 36.14 11.67 24.17
N GLU A 234 35.30 12.36 24.89
CA GLU A 234 33.93 12.58 24.50
C GLU A 234 33.83 13.72 23.46
N ALA A 235 32.79 13.70 22.64
CA ALA A 235 32.54 14.76 21.66
C ALA A 235 32.42 16.12 22.36
N GLY A 236 33.27 17.08 21.95
CA GLY A 236 33.35 18.41 22.53
C GLY A 236 34.32 18.58 23.68
N SER A 237 35.09 17.55 24.10
CA SER A 237 36.16 17.70 25.08
C SER A 237 37.42 18.28 24.43
N ASN A 238 38.08 19.21 25.14
CA ASN A 238 39.38 19.77 24.76
C ASN A 238 40.49 19.06 25.54
N GLY A 239 41.49 18.54 24.84
CA GLY A 239 42.62 17.91 25.47
C GLY A 239 43.94 18.41 24.90
N ALA A 240 45.03 18.38 25.74
CA ALA A 240 46.36 18.67 25.30
C ALA A 240 47.21 17.38 25.36
N MET A 241 47.93 17.07 24.27
CA MET A 241 48.84 15.96 24.20
C MET A 241 50.26 16.41 24.01
N GLY A 242 51.16 15.95 24.90
CA GLY A 242 52.60 16.17 24.75
C GLY A 242 53.21 15.25 23.68
N ASN A 243 54.26 15.76 22.99
CA ASN A 243 55.05 15.02 22.01
C ASN A 243 54.30 14.48 20.79
N VAL A 244 53.21 15.13 20.38
CA VAL A 244 52.50 14.90 19.13
C VAL A 244 52.98 15.94 18.12
N LYS A 245 53.44 15.51 16.94
CA LYS A 245 53.94 16.39 15.87
C LYS A 245 52.84 17.05 15.12
N ASP A 246 51.78 16.35 14.87
CA ASP A 246 50.62 16.85 14.15
C ASP A 246 49.35 16.06 14.53
N VAL A 247 48.21 16.72 14.52
CA VAL A 247 46.89 16.12 14.75
C VAL A 247 46.02 16.42 13.55
N LYS A 248 45.71 15.41 12.79
CA LYS A 248 44.78 15.52 11.67
C LYS A 248 43.40 15.02 12.07
N VAL A 249 42.44 15.90 12.00
CA VAL A 249 41.04 15.53 12.10
C VAL A 249 40.56 15.15 10.71
N ILE A 250 40.23 13.86 10.53
CA ILE A 250 39.64 13.39 9.28
C ILE A 250 38.15 13.61 9.38
N SER A 251 37.68 14.69 8.77
CA SER A 251 36.24 14.90 8.56
C SER A 251 35.83 14.35 7.19
N SER A 252 34.88 13.45 7.16
CA SER A 252 34.21 13.06 5.94
C SER A 252 32.88 13.80 5.84
N SER A 253 32.54 14.33 4.66
CA SER A 253 31.21 14.85 4.44
C SER A 253 30.21 13.71 4.42
N ILE A 254 29.03 13.92 5.02
CA ILE A 254 27.89 13.01 4.85
C ILE A 254 27.51 13.07 3.37
N GLN A 255 27.57 11.93 2.68
CA GLN A 255 27.00 11.84 1.35
C GLN A 255 25.50 12.07 1.45
N ASP A 256 24.92 12.58 0.37
CA ASP A 256 23.49 12.86 0.30
C ASP A 256 22.67 11.55 0.21
N PHE A 257 22.45 10.95 1.37
CA PHE A 257 21.53 9.80 1.48
C PHE A 257 20.07 10.20 1.27
N ASN A 258 19.76 11.51 1.39
CA ASN A 258 18.41 11.99 1.24
C ASN A 258 17.89 11.77 -0.18
N THR A 259 18.70 12.08 -1.19
CA THR A 259 18.35 11.85 -2.61
C THR A 259 18.05 10.38 -2.89
N LEU A 260 18.82 9.45 -2.30
CA LEU A 260 18.55 8.01 -2.43
C LEU A 260 17.18 7.65 -1.82
N ILE A 261 16.94 8.10 -0.60
CA ILE A 261 15.70 7.83 0.13
C ILE A 261 14.50 8.43 -0.60
N GLU A 262 14.61 9.65 -1.10
CA GLU A 262 13.56 10.32 -1.87
C GLU A 262 13.27 9.59 -3.18
N THR A 263 14.30 9.15 -3.90
CA THR A 263 14.15 8.34 -5.11
C THR A 263 13.44 7.02 -4.81
N CYS A 264 13.84 6.31 -3.76
CA CYS A 264 13.18 5.08 -3.33
C CYS A 264 11.71 5.33 -2.94
N ASN A 265 11.41 6.42 -2.25
CA ASN A 265 10.05 6.80 -1.89
C ASN A 265 9.19 7.13 -3.12
N ALA A 266 9.76 7.75 -4.15
CA ALA A 266 9.08 8.02 -5.41
C ALA A 266 8.76 6.72 -6.16
N GLU A 267 9.73 5.80 -6.28
CA GLU A 267 9.54 4.49 -6.90
C GLU A 267 8.51 3.62 -6.16
N ILE A 268 8.50 3.67 -4.82
CA ILE A 268 7.47 3.01 -4.01
C ILE A 268 6.09 3.58 -4.34
N ALA A 269 5.97 4.91 -4.44
CA ALA A 269 4.70 5.54 -4.77
C ALA A 269 4.24 5.16 -6.19
N TYR A 270 5.14 5.14 -7.17
CA TYR A 270 4.84 4.67 -8.52
C TYR A 270 4.32 3.24 -8.55
N GLY A 271 4.99 2.33 -7.85
CA GLY A 271 4.60 0.93 -7.82
C GLY A 271 3.26 0.65 -7.15
N ILE A 272 2.86 1.46 -6.15
CA ILE A 272 1.62 1.23 -5.39
C ILE A 272 0.44 2.01 -5.99
N THR A 273 0.64 3.28 -6.34
CA THR A 273 -0.44 4.19 -6.74
C THR A 273 -0.40 4.63 -8.20
N GLY A 274 0.64 4.22 -8.93
CA GLY A 274 0.87 4.63 -10.32
C GLY A 274 1.42 6.06 -10.45
N GLN A 275 1.72 6.75 -9.36
CA GLN A 275 2.16 8.15 -9.38
C GLN A 275 3.10 8.48 -8.22
N SER A 276 4.09 9.37 -8.47
CA SER A 276 5.05 9.80 -7.44
C SER A 276 4.57 10.97 -6.60
N LEU A 277 3.69 11.82 -7.13
CA LEU A 277 3.36 13.14 -6.57
C LEU A 277 2.14 13.17 -5.65
N ALA A 278 1.40 12.07 -5.50
CA ALA A 278 0.23 12.04 -4.59
C ALA A 278 0.57 12.44 -3.13
N THR A 279 1.84 12.50 -2.81
CA THR A 279 2.33 12.72 -1.45
C THR A 279 3.55 13.65 -1.34
N ASN A 280 4.14 14.06 -2.45
CA ASN A 280 5.19 15.08 -2.46
C ASN A 280 4.57 16.40 -2.92
N GLN A 281 4.50 17.39 -2.02
CA GLN A 281 4.27 18.78 -2.42
C GLN A 281 5.43 19.16 -3.35
N ALA A 282 5.17 19.12 -4.66
CA ALA A 282 6.10 19.71 -5.61
C ALA A 282 6.14 21.19 -5.28
N GLN A 283 7.32 21.71 -5.02
CA GLN A 283 7.58 23.11 -4.65
C GLN A 283 7.07 24.10 -5.72
N TYR A 284 6.63 23.58 -6.88
CA TYR A 284 6.08 24.30 -8.03
C TYR A 284 4.99 23.50 -8.78
N GLY A 285 4.16 22.71 -8.08
CA GLY A 285 3.08 21.95 -8.74
C GLY A 285 1.98 22.88 -9.26
N THR A 286 1.80 22.93 -10.58
CA THR A 286 0.62 23.57 -11.16
C THR A 286 -0.63 22.70 -10.90
N ARG A 287 -1.80 23.37 -10.77
CA ARG A 287 -3.11 22.69 -10.59
C ARG A 287 -3.33 21.58 -11.63
N ALA A 288 -2.91 21.80 -12.87
CA ALA A 288 -2.98 20.83 -13.96
C ALA A 288 -2.19 19.53 -13.71
N GLN A 289 -1.03 19.60 -13.01
CA GLN A 289 -0.27 18.40 -12.61
C GLN A 289 -0.98 17.63 -11.51
N SER A 290 -1.59 18.32 -10.54
CA SER A 290 -2.37 17.69 -9.48
C SER A 290 -3.57 16.92 -10.06
N ASP A 291 -4.30 17.50 -11.00
CA ASP A 291 -5.47 16.90 -11.64
C ASP A 291 -5.09 15.65 -12.45
N THR A 292 -3.94 15.68 -13.14
CA THR A 292 -3.42 14.52 -13.89
C THR A 292 -3.05 13.37 -12.94
N HIS A 293 -2.43 13.66 -11.81
CA HIS A 293 -2.03 12.64 -10.83
C HIS A 293 -3.22 11.99 -10.14
N VAL A 294 -4.25 12.77 -9.79
CA VAL A 294 -5.52 12.25 -9.27
C VAL A 294 -6.15 11.28 -10.26
N GLY A 295 -6.11 11.59 -11.57
CA GLY A 295 -6.63 10.73 -12.63
C GLY A 295 -5.94 9.35 -12.71
N VAL A 296 -4.63 9.27 -12.50
CA VAL A 296 -3.88 8.00 -12.55
C VAL A 296 -4.26 7.10 -11.37
N LEU A 297 -4.26 7.63 -10.14
CA LEU A 297 -4.67 6.86 -8.95
C LEU A 297 -6.09 6.32 -9.12
N LYS A 298 -6.99 7.15 -9.66
CA LYS A 298 -8.35 6.76 -9.93
C LYS A 298 -8.44 5.56 -10.89
N THR A 299 -7.65 5.53 -11.95
CA THR A 299 -7.61 4.39 -12.88
C THR A 299 -7.25 3.09 -12.16
N VAL A 300 -6.28 3.15 -11.25
CA VAL A 300 -5.88 2.00 -10.43
C VAL A 300 -7.00 1.57 -9.49
N VAL A 301 -7.63 2.52 -8.80
CA VAL A 301 -8.77 2.29 -7.89
C VAL A 301 -9.97 1.70 -8.64
N THR A 302 -10.28 2.22 -9.82
CA THR A 302 -11.36 1.69 -10.67
C THR A 302 -11.11 0.24 -11.08
N LYS A 303 -9.85 -0.10 -11.44
CA LYS A 303 -9.49 -1.49 -11.75
C LYS A 303 -9.68 -2.40 -10.53
N ASP A 304 -9.22 -1.99 -9.36
CA ASP A 304 -9.37 -2.77 -8.13
C ASP A 304 -10.84 -2.94 -7.77
N ALA A 305 -11.66 -1.90 -7.90
CA ALA A 305 -13.10 -1.95 -7.69
C ALA A 305 -13.79 -2.93 -8.64
N TYR A 306 -13.41 -2.95 -9.92
CA TYR A 306 -13.97 -3.88 -10.90
C TYR A 306 -13.65 -5.34 -10.59
N LEU A 307 -12.42 -5.62 -10.15
CA LEU A 307 -12.05 -6.97 -9.70
C LEU A 307 -12.80 -7.38 -8.43
N LEU A 308 -12.98 -6.44 -7.50
CA LEU A 308 -13.70 -6.66 -6.25
C LEU A 308 -15.20 -6.91 -6.50
N GLN A 309 -15.81 -6.16 -7.41
CA GLN A 309 -17.20 -6.34 -7.83
C GLN A 309 -17.50 -7.78 -8.27
N GLN A 310 -16.59 -8.41 -9.03
CA GLN A 310 -16.74 -9.79 -9.46
C GLN A 310 -16.77 -10.77 -8.26
N THR A 311 -15.97 -10.51 -7.23
CA THR A 311 -15.96 -11.34 -6.01
C THR A 311 -17.21 -11.06 -5.15
N ASN A 312 -17.64 -9.82 -5.05
CA ASN A 312 -18.87 -9.45 -4.36
C ASN A 312 -20.11 -10.08 -5.00
N GLN A 313 -20.13 -10.15 -6.34
CA GLN A 313 -21.19 -10.88 -7.07
C GLN A 313 -21.26 -12.35 -6.68
N GLN A 314 -20.15 -13.00 -6.33
CA GLN A 314 -20.16 -14.40 -5.87
C GLN A 314 -20.91 -14.52 -4.53
N LEU A 315 -20.80 -13.56 -3.61
CA LEU A 315 -21.59 -13.53 -2.37
C LEU A 315 -23.10 -13.40 -2.66
N VAL A 316 -23.47 -12.53 -3.59
CA VAL A 316 -24.88 -12.37 -4.02
C VAL A 316 -25.39 -13.67 -4.62
N ASN A 317 -24.60 -14.29 -5.49
CA ASN A 317 -24.92 -15.57 -6.10
C ASN A 317 -25.10 -16.68 -5.05
N ALA A 318 -24.21 -16.74 -4.04
CA ALA A 318 -24.31 -17.70 -2.94
C ALA A 318 -25.59 -17.50 -2.12
N PHE A 319 -25.89 -16.23 -1.74
CA PHE A 319 -27.12 -15.90 -1.03
C PHE A 319 -28.37 -16.31 -1.80
N CYS A 320 -28.41 -16.01 -3.10
CA CYS A 320 -29.56 -16.38 -3.95
C CYS A 320 -29.69 -17.90 -4.14
N ARG A 321 -28.59 -18.63 -4.35
CA ARG A 321 -28.62 -20.11 -4.46
C ARG A 321 -29.15 -20.77 -3.19
N LEU A 322 -28.73 -20.28 -2.04
CA LEU A 322 -29.10 -20.85 -0.73
C LEU A 322 -30.57 -20.59 -0.37
N ASN A 323 -31.12 -19.44 -0.79
CA ASN A 323 -32.47 -19.00 -0.37
C ASN A 323 -33.52 -19.08 -1.51
N PHE A 324 -33.11 -18.91 -2.76
CA PHE A 324 -33.99 -18.76 -3.92
C PHE A 324 -33.49 -19.57 -5.11
N PRO A 325 -33.34 -20.89 -4.99
CA PRO A 325 -32.75 -21.70 -6.07
C PRO A 325 -33.55 -21.58 -7.37
N GLY A 326 -32.82 -21.35 -8.47
CA GLY A 326 -33.39 -21.26 -9.82
C GLY A 326 -34.12 -19.94 -10.16
N ARG A 327 -34.10 -18.94 -9.26
CA ARG A 327 -34.66 -17.61 -9.57
C ARG A 327 -33.61 -16.67 -10.17
N PRO A 328 -34.02 -15.62 -10.88
CA PRO A 328 -33.13 -14.58 -11.37
C PRO A 328 -32.35 -13.92 -10.23
N ILE A 329 -31.09 -13.59 -10.50
CA ILE A 329 -30.16 -13.03 -9.51
C ILE A 329 -29.86 -11.59 -9.87
N PRO A 330 -30.00 -10.62 -8.94
CA PRO A 330 -29.61 -9.23 -9.17
C PRO A 330 -28.09 -9.11 -9.35
N THR A 331 -27.70 -8.08 -10.11
CA THR A 331 -26.28 -7.77 -10.31
C THR A 331 -25.80 -6.75 -9.29
N TYR A 332 -24.64 -6.97 -8.72
CA TYR A 332 -23.99 -6.04 -7.83
C TYR A 332 -22.97 -5.22 -8.61
N ASP A 333 -23.07 -3.90 -8.53
CA ASP A 333 -22.20 -2.96 -9.21
C ASP A 333 -21.54 -2.01 -8.21
N ILE A 334 -20.25 -1.71 -8.40
CA ILE A 334 -19.52 -0.69 -7.64
C ILE A 334 -19.41 0.56 -8.50
N ASP A 335 -20.01 1.65 -8.05
CA ASP A 335 -19.94 2.92 -8.77
C ASP A 335 -18.56 3.55 -8.65
N SER A 336 -17.73 3.32 -9.66
CA SER A 336 -16.41 3.95 -9.80
C SER A 336 -16.45 5.20 -10.69
N THR A 337 -17.65 5.61 -11.14
CA THR A 337 -17.79 6.81 -11.97
C THR A 337 -17.58 8.06 -11.11
N ASP A 338 -16.90 9.05 -11.70
CA ASP A 338 -16.74 10.34 -11.03
C ASP A 338 -18.09 10.97 -10.79
N ILE A 339 -18.21 11.61 -9.64
CA ILE A 339 -19.11 12.75 -9.52
C ILE A 339 -18.69 13.70 -10.65
N ALA A 340 -19.56 13.84 -11.67
CA ALA A 340 -19.27 14.76 -12.75
C ALA A 340 -18.85 16.11 -12.13
N ASP A 341 -17.70 16.64 -12.53
CA ASP A 341 -17.25 17.94 -12.05
C ASP A 341 -18.40 18.91 -12.26
N TRP A 342 -18.73 19.69 -11.25
CA TRP A 342 -19.80 20.70 -11.32
C TRP A 342 -19.67 21.57 -12.57
N THR A 343 -18.45 21.83 -13.03
CA THR A 343 -18.14 22.52 -14.28
C THR A 343 -18.73 21.81 -15.49
N VAL A 344 -18.60 20.49 -15.58
CA VAL A 344 -19.14 19.68 -16.69
C VAL A 344 -20.66 19.64 -16.63
N VAL A 345 -21.24 19.50 -15.43
CA VAL A 345 -22.71 19.54 -15.22
C VAL A 345 -23.26 20.89 -15.64
N ARG A 346 -22.62 21.98 -15.21
CA ARG A 346 -22.99 23.34 -15.57
C ARG A 346 -22.91 23.57 -17.08
N GLU A 347 -21.81 23.17 -17.71
CA GLU A 347 -21.66 23.26 -19.16
C GLU A 347 -22.72 22.44 -19.93
N ALA A 348 -23.11 21.29 -19.42
CA ALA A 348 -24.20 20.48 -20.00
C ALA A 348 -25.54 21.21 -19.92
N ILE A 349 -25.85 21.81 -18.77
CA ILE A 349 -27.05 22.59 -18.56
C ILE A 349 -27.04 23.85 -19.48
N ASP A 350 -25.93 24.58 -19.53
CA ASP A 350 -25.76 25.77 -20.36
C ASP A 350 -25.89 25.46 -21.88
N ARG A 351 -25.53 24.23 -22.29
CA ARG A 351 -25.71 23.73 -23.66
C ARG A 351 -27.10 23.15 -23.94
N GLY A 352 -28.00 23.18 -22.95
CA GLY A 352 -29.35 22.66 -23.07
C GLY A 352 -29.47 21.14 -23.06
N ILE A 353 -28.46 20.44 -22.58
CA ILE A 353 -28.49 18.98 -22.38
C ILE A 353 -29.35 18.69 -21.14
N PRO A 354 -30.41 17.88 -21.23
CA PRO A 354 -31.24 17.58 -20.08
C PRO A 354 -30.49 16.75 -19.06
N VAL A 355 -30.38 17.24 -17.82
CA VAL A 355 -29.73 16.57 -16.70
C VAL A 355 -30.78 16.19 -15.66
N SER A 356 -30.72 14.95 -15.17
CA SER A 356 -31.62 14.47 -14.13
C SER A 356 -31.38 15.19 -12.82
N LYS A 357 -32.41 15.87 -12.27
CA LYS A 357 -32.35 16.50 -10.94
C LYS A 357 -32.05 15.46 -9.82
N THR A 358 -32.73 14.33 -9.85
CA THR A 358 -32.55 13.26 -8.86
C THR A 358 -31.14 12.74 -8.88
N ALA A 359 -30.59 12.44 -10.07
CA ALA A 359 -29.19 11.98 -10.19
C ALA A 359 -28.20 13.04 -9.73
N LEU A 360 -28.48 14.34 -9.90
CA LEU A 360 -27.64 15.42 -9.36
C LEU A 360 -27.63 15.45 -7.83
N TYR A 361 -28.80 15.35 -7.20
CA TYR A 361 -28.90 15.32 -5.75
C TYR A 361 -28.15 14.12 -5.17
N GLU A 362 -28.32 12.94 -5.76
CA GLU A 362 -27.61 11.72 -5.35
C GLU A 362 -26.09 11.83 -5.53
N LYS A 363 -25.65 12.20 -6.73
CA LYS A 363 -24.21 12.30 -7.06
C LYS A 363 -23.49 13.42 -6.32
N LEU A 364 -24.14 14.56 -6.09
CA LEU A 364 -23.58 15.69 -5.34
C LEU A 364 -23.80 15.54 -3.83
N ARG A 365 -24.48 14.46 -3.40
CA ARG A 365 -24.82 14.22 -1.98
C ARG A 365 -25.57 15.40 -1.35
N LEU A 366 -26.40 16.08 -2.14
CA LEU A 366 -27.21 17.18 -1.66
C LEU A 366 -28.55 16.65 -1.12
N PRO A 367 -29.06 17.21 -0.01
CA PRO A 367 -30.37 16.85 0.48
C PRO A 367 -31.44 17.30 -0.54
N GLN A 368 -32.35 16.38 -0.89
CA GLN A 368 -33.48 16.73 -1.74
C GLN A 368 -34.48 17.57 -0.96
N PRO A 369 -34.95 18.71 -1.51
CA PRO A 369 -35.97 19.50 -0.87
C PRO A 369 -37.28 18.72 -0.78
N LYS A 370 -37.95 18.76 0.38
CA LYS A 370 -39.22 18.05 0.64
C LYS A 370 -40.39 18.67 -0.09
N ASN A 371 -40.34 19.96 -0.33
CA ASN A 371 -41.34 20.76 -1.04
C ASN A 371 -40.70 22.07 -1.59
N GLU A 372 -41.47 22.87 -2.33
CA GLU A 372 -40.98 24.13 -2.89
C GLU A 372 -40.52 25.13 -1.81
N ALA A 373 -41.13 25.13 -0.63
CA ALA A 373 -40.73 26.00 0.47
C ALA A 373 -39.43 25.59 1.14
N ASP A 374 -38.99 24.33 0.98
CA ASP A 374 -37.71 23.78 1.45
C ASP A 374 -36.61 23.92 0.39
N SER A 375 -36.94 24.46 -0.80
CA SER A 375 -35.96 24.66 -1.87
C SER A 375 -35.34 26.05 -1.77
N PHE A 376 -34.00 26.09 -1.78
CA PHE A 376 -33.23 27.32 -1.80
C PHE A 376 -32.65 27.56 -3.19
N VAL A 377 -33.15 28.58 -3.89
CA VAL A 377 -32.69 28.93 -5.25
C VAL A 377 -31.99 30.28 -5.24
N LYS A 378 -31.12 30.53 -6.24
CA LYS A 378 -30.28 31.72 -6.34
C LYS A 378 -31.05 33.04 -6.16
N GLU A 379 -32.25 33.16 -6.75
CA GLU A 379 -33.08 34.35 -6.62
C GLU A 379 -33.50 34.66 -5.18
N GLN A 380 -33.68 33.63 -4.35
CA GLN A 380 -33.96 33.78 -2.92
C GLN A 380 -32.68 34.12 -2.13
N ALA A 381 -31.52 33.63 -2.55
CA ALA A 381 -30.24 33.93 -1.91
C ALA A 381 -29.91 35.43 -1.99
N GLU A 382 -30.17 36.09 -3.12
CA GLU A 382 -29.96 37.51 -3.29
C GLU A 382 -30.84 38.35 -2.34
N SER A 383 -32.06 37.88 -2.03
CA SER A 383 -32.95 38.54 -1.07
C SER A 383 -32.44 38.46 0.38
N PHE A 384 -31.58 37.51 0.71
CA PHE A 384 -30.90 37.37 2.02
C PHE A 384 -29.54 38.05 2.10
N GLY A 385 -29.12 38.80 1.06
CA GLY A 385 -27.86 39.52 1.03
C GLY A 385 -26.63 38.69 0.67
N PHE A 386 -26.82 37.49 0.13
CA PHE A 386 -25.72 36.68 -0.45
C PHE A 386 -25.46 37.16 -1.87
N ASP A 387 -24.33 37.73 -2.13
CA ASP A 387 -23.91 38.15 -3.46
C ASP A 387 -23.29 36.99 -4.28
N ASP A 388 -23.04 37.21 -5.56
CA ASP A 388 -22.47 36.23 -6.47
C ASP A 388 -21.12 35.68 -6.00
N SER A 389 -20.39 36.39 -5.10
CA SER A 389 -19.11 35.99 -4.56
C SER A 389 -19.20 34.80 -3.59
N PHE A 390 -20.42 34.56 -3.04
CA PHE A 390 -20.67 33.44 -2.13
C PHE A 390 -20.77 32.10 -2.90
N PHE A 391 -21.19 32.17 -4.16
CA PHE A 391 -21.38 30.97 -5.01
C PHE A 391 -20.18 30.66 -5.91
N LEU A 392 -19.17 31.55 -5.97
CA LEU A 392 -17.97 31.34 -6.78
C LEU A 392 -16.82 30.92 -5.89
N PRO A 393 -16.08 29.85 -6.20
CA PRO A 393 -14.84 29.55 -5.50
C PRO A 393 -13.87 30.71 -5.70
N LYS A 394 -13.35 31.26 -4.59
CA LYS A 394 -12.29 32.26 -4.64
C LYS A 394 -11.15 31.70 -5.50
N ARG A 395 -10.83 32.42 -6.58
CA ARG A 395 -9.75 32.10 -7.53
C ARG A 395 -8.40 32.06 -6.84
#